data_62bfc2d090faea9a63f890b40aa312b9
#
_entry.id   62bfc2d090faea9a63f890b40aa312b9
#
_cell.length_a   1.000
_cell.length_b   1.000
_cell.length_c   1.000
_cell.angle_alpha   90.00
_cell.angle_beta   90.00
_cell.angle_gamma   90.00
#
_symmetry.space_group_name_H-M   'P 1'
#
loop_
_entity.id
_entity.type
_entity.pdbx_description
1 polymer ?
#
loop_
_entity_poly.entity_id
_entity_poly.type
_entity_poly.pdbx_seq_one_letter_code
_entity_poly.pdbx_strand_id
1 'polypeptide(L)'
;MNILIVSQYYWPESFRINDVAKTLYEKGQLVEVLTGKPNYPRGVIYDGYKSLGCVTETHDEVPIHRIPLLARGLGGLRLALNYLSFVISGVLFSPWMLRGKKFDVIFVYGNSPILQAIPAIFLGWIKRTPVVLWVQDLWPESLHATGYIKNKLALKLVAYIVRFIYRHVDLLLVQSEAFIGLVEPLASNTPVKYYPNSVDESFSVRTVVGDPKVTGLTDGFSVMFAGNIGSAQAVEVIMDAATLLKE
;
A
#
# COMPACT_ATOMS: atom_id res chain seq x y z
N MET A 1 -4.84 15.90 15.77
CA MET A 1 -5.06 16.16 14.34
C MET A 1 -6.14 15.24 13.82
N ASN A 2 -6.90 15.68 12.81
CA ASN A 2 -7.90 14.88 12.12
C ASN A 2 -7.26 14.32 10.83
N ILE A 3 -7.04 13.04 10.77
CA ILE A 3 -6.28 12.38 9.70
C ILE A 3 -7.24 11.50 8.90
N LEU A 4 -7.31 11.73 7.59
CA LEU A 4 -7.94 10.79 6.67
C LEU A 4 -6.85 9.90 6.04
N ILE A 5 -6.89 8.61 6.31
CA ILE A 5 -6.06 7.63 5.62
C ILE A 5 -6.80 7.17 4.36
N VAL A 6 -6.12 7.16 3.22
CA VAL A 6 -6.63 6.59 1.97
C VAL A 6 -5.76 5.42 1.57
N SER A 7 -6.38 4.25 1.53
CA SER A 7 -5.73 3.01 1.10
C SER A 7 -6.74 2.11 0.41
N GLN A 8 -6.38 1.55 -0.76
CA GLN A 8 -7.27 0.62 -1.46
C GLN A 8 -7.51 -0.65 -0.64
N TYR A 9 -6.51 -1.08 0.13
CA TYR A 9 -6.54 -2.26 0.99
C TYR A 9 -6.38 -1.84 2.45
N TYR A 10 -7.25 -2.34 3.27
CA TYR A 10 -7.27 -2.11 4.71
C TYR A 10 -7.93 -3.29 5.41
N TRP A 11 -7.92 -3.33 6.73
CA TRP A 11 -8.58 -4.38 7.50
C TRP A 11 -9.90 -4.85 6.84
N PRO A 12 -10.22 -6.16 6.81
CA PRO A 12 -9.52 -7.31 7.43
C PRO A 12 -8.32 -7.84 6.62
N GLU A 13 -7.89 -7.15 5.59
CA GLU A 13 -6.68 -7.46 4.84
C GLU A 13 -5.46 -7.00 5.64
N SER A 14 -4.43 -7.86 5.76
CA SER A 14 -3.25 -7.57 6.58
C SER A 14 -2.25 -6.69 5.82
N PHE A 15 -2.29 -5.39 6.10
CA PHE A 15 -1.34 -4.40 5.56
C PHE A 15 -0.78 -3.52 6.67
N ARG A 16 0.44 -3.04 6.51
CA ARG A 16 1.12 -2.16 7.48
C ARG A 16 0.30 -0.94 7.89
N ILE A 17 -0.54 -0.44 7.00
CA ILE A 17 -1.37 0.73 7.26
C ILE A 17 -2.39 0.51 8.39
N ASN A 18 -2.75 -0.74 8.67
CA ASN A 18 -3.64 -1.08 9.79
C ASN A 18 -2.97 -0.70 11.12
N ASP A 19 -1.70 -1.11 11.29
CA ASP A 19 -0.92 -0.82 12.50
C ASP A 19 -0.66 0.69 12.62
N VAL A 20 -0.38 1.37 11.50
CA VAL A 20 -0.19 2.83 11.47
C VAL A 20 -1.45 3.56 11.92
N ALA A 21 -2.62 3.17 11.40
CA ALA A 21 -3.90 3.77 11.77
C ALA A 21 -4.19 3.60 13.27
N LYS A 22 -4.01 2.37 13.78
CA LYS A 22 -4.17 2.03 15.19
C LYS A 22 -3.22 2.84 16.06
N THR A 23 -1.92 2.87 15.73
CA THR A 23 -0.91 3.61 16.50
C THR A 23 -1.21 5.12 16.52
N LEU A 24 -1.66 5.70 15.42
CA LEU A 24 -2.05 7.11 15.38
C LEU A 24 -3.25 7.38 16.28
N TYR A 25 -4.24 6.49 16.28
CA TYR A 25 -5.40 6.59 17.16
C TYR A 25 -4.98 6.49 18.64
N GLU A 26 -4.17 5.50 19.01
CA GLU A 26 -3.64 5.31 20.36
C GLU A 26 -2.81 6.51 20.84
N LYS A 27 -2.19 7.26 19.93
CA LYS A 27 -1.51 8.52 20.19
C LYS A 27 -2.44 9.75 20.24
N GLY A 28 -3.75 9.52 20.31
CA GLY A 28 -4.75 10.57 20.48
C GLY A 28 -5.07 11.36 19.20
N GLN A 29 -4.75 10.83 18.01
CA GLN A 29 -5.19 11.44 16.75
C GLN A 29 -6.60 10.95 16.40
N LEU A 30 -7.40 11.79 15.76
CA LEU A 30 -8.67 11.39 15.18
C LEU A 30 -8.39 10.82 13.78
N VAL A 31 -8.52 9.51 13.62
CA VAL A 31 -8.20 8.80 12.38
C VAL A 31 -9.47 8.26 11.76
N GLU A 32 -9.66 8.49 10.47
CA GLU A 32 -10.67 7.83 9.65
C GLU A 32 -10.01 7.22 8.41
N VAL A 33 -10.57 6.13 7.89
CA VAL A 33 -10.01 5.42 6.75
C VAL A 33 -11.01 5.38 5.60
N LEU A 34 -10.57 5.77 4.40
CA LEU A 34 -11.27 5.55 3.13
C LEU A 34 -10.61 4.38 2.41
N THR A 35 -11.38 3.33 2.16
CA THR A 35 -10.87 2.09 1.55
C THR A 35 -11.88 1.43 0.62
N GLY A 36 -11.43 0.42 -0.11
CA GLY A 36 -12.29 -0.44 -0.94
C GLY A 36 -12.98 -1.55 -0.15
N LYS A 37 -13.68 -2.41 -0.87
CA LYS A 37 -14.18 -3.68 -0.33
C LYS A 37 -13.03 -4.69 -0.24
N PRO A 38 -12.90 -5.45 0.86
CA PRO A 38 -11.80 -6.38 1.02
C PRO A 38 -11.87 -7.53 0.00
N ASN A 39 -10.75 -7.79 -0.67
CA ASN A 39 -10.68 -8.79 -1.74
C ASN A 39 -9.26 -9.38 -1.93
N TYR A 40 -8.26 -8.91 -1.20
CA TYR A 40 -6.88 -9.39 -1.26
C TYR A 40 -6.61 -10.39 -0.13
N PRO A 41 -5.86 -11.50 -0.33
CA PRO A 41 -5.18 -11.88 -1.59
C PRO A 41 -6.03 -12.73 -2.53
N ARG A 42 -7.19 -13.23 -2.09
CA ARG A 42 -8.00 -14.24 -2.81
C ARG A 42 -8.55 -13.77 -4.15
N GLY A 43 -8.63 -12.46 -4.38
CA GLY A 43 -9.20 -11.88 -5.61
C GLY A 43 -10.72 -11.90 -5.67
N VAL A 44 -11.39 -12.31 -4.61
CA VAL A 44 -12.85 -12.30 -4.44
C VAL A 44 -13.22 -11.44 -3.25
N ILE A 45 -14.39 -10.79 -3.30
CA ILE A 45 -14.89 -10.02 -2.15
C ILE A 45 -15.09 -10.97 -0.97
N TYR A 46 -14.67 -10.55 0.20
CA TYR A 46 -14.77 -11.35 1.43
C TYR A 46 -16.25 -11.56 1.81
N ASP A 47 -16.52 -12.67 2.49
CA ASP A 47 -17.84 -12.98 3.03
C ASP A 47 -18.31 -11.86 3.96
N GLY A 48 -19.61 -11.54 3.88
CA GLY A 48 -20.20 -10.42 4.61
C GLY A 48 -20.10 -9.06 3.89
N TYR A 49 -19.31 -8.93 2.82
CA TYR A 49 -19.21 -7.71 2.02
C TYR A 49 -19.88 -7.86 0.65
N LYS A 50 -20.40 -6.76 0.12
CA LYS A 50 -20.92 -6.67 -1.26
C LYS A 50 -20.03 -5.74 -2.07
N SER A 51 -19.79 -6.06 -3.35
CA SER A 51 -18.98 -5.22 -4.26
C SER A 51 -19.56 -3.81 -4.42
N LEU A 52 -20.88 -3.69 -4.43
CA LEU A 52 -21.62 -2.44 -4.60
C LEU A 52 -22.03 -1.83 -3.26
N GLY A 53 -22.36 -0.55 -3.30
CA GLY A 53 -22.82 0.22 -2.15
C GLY A 53 -21.66 0.72 -1.27
N CYS A 54 -21.91 1.85 -0.63
CA CYS A 54 -21.00 2.43 0.39
C CYS A 54 -21.40 1.90 1.77
N VAL A 55 -20.41 1.62 2.61
CA VAL A 55 -20.61 1.14 3.99
C VAL A 55 -19.63 1.90 4.89
N THR A 56 -20.10 2.27 6.08
CA THR A 56 -19.23 2.75 7.15
C THR A 56 -19.29 1.73 8.30
N GLU A 57 -18.16 1.31 8.77
CA GLU A 57 -17.96 0.38 9.88
C GLU A 57 -16.84 0.89 10.78
N THR A 58 -16.59 0.25 11.89
CA THR A 58 -15.53 0.63 12.84
C THR A 58 -14.69 -0.60 13.18
N HIS A 59 -13.39 -0.45 13.22
CA HIS A 59 -12.44 -1.46 13.70
C HIS A 59 -11.34 -0.78 14.51
N ASP A 60 -11.00 -1.33 15.67
CA ASP A 60 -10.06 -0.72 16.62
C ASP A 60 -10.35 0.77 16.87
N GLU A 61 -11.63 1.11 17.09
CA GLU A 61 -12.15 2.48 17.28
C GLU A 61 -11.93 3.43 16.06
N VAL A 62 -11.37 2.95 14.96
CA VAL A 62 -11.16 3.72 13.74
C VAL A 62 -12.34 3.54 12.78
N PRO A 63 -13.04 4.64 12.40
CA PRO A 63 -14.08 4.59 11.39
C PRO A 63 -13.52 4.27 10.01
N ILE A 64 -14.14 3.31 9.32
CA ILE A 64 -13.75 2.83 8.00
C ILE A 64 -14.87 3.12 7.01
N HIS A 65 -14.59 3.91 6.00
CA HIS A 65 -15.49 4.24 4.91
C HIS A 65 -15.16 3.41 3.68
N ARG A 66 -16.00 2.42 3.37
CA ARG A 66 -15.81 1.52 2.23
C ARG A 66 -16.60 1.96 1.02
N ILE A 67 -15.89 2.20 -0.07
CA ILE A 67 -16.48 2.50 -1.37
C ILE A 67 -16.68 1.23 -2.22
N PRO A 68 -17.56 1.27 -3.24
CA PRO A 68 -17.72 0.18 -4.19
C PRO A 68 -16.41 -0.20 -4.86
N LEU A 69 -16.18 -1.50 -5.06
CA LEU A 69 -14.98 -2.02 -5.68
C LEU A 69 -15.29 -3.30 -6.47
N LEU A 70 -14.77 -3.39 -7.68
CA LEU A 70 -14.74 -4.65 -8.42
C LEU A 70 -13.65 -5.55 -7.84
N ALA A 71 -13.96 -6.80 -7.59
CA ALA A 71 -12.98 -7.76 -7.08
C ALA A 71 -11.78 -7.89 -8.03
N ARG A 72 -10.58 -8.04 -7.46
CA ARG A 72 -9.32 -8.16 -8.20
C ARG A 72 -9.33 -9.31 -9.20
N GLY A 73 -10.00 -10.42 -8.90
CA GLY A 73 -10.06 -11.60 -9.75
C GLY A 73 -8.68 -12.17 -10.09
N LEU A 74 -8.63 -12.91 -11.19
CA LEU A 74 -7.40 -13.47 -11.75
C LEU A 74 -7.05 -12.75 -13.06
N GLY A 75 -5.76 -12.52 -13.30
CA GLY A 75 -5.22 -11.93 -14.52
C GLY A 75 -5.17 -10.39 -14.56
N GLY A 76 -4.35 -9.87 -15.48
CA GLY A 76 -4.00 -8.44 -15.54
C GLY A 76 -5.16 -7.51 -15.84
N LEU A 77 -6.12 -7.91 -16.70
CA LEU A 77 -7.27 -7.09 -17.02
C LEU A 77 -8.19 -6.90 -15.80
N ARG A 78 -8.46 -7.97 -15.06
CA ARG A 78 -9.25 -7.92 -13.82
C ARG A 78 -8.58 -7.05 -12.78
N LEU A 79 -7.27 -7.15 -12.65
CA LEU A 79 -6.47 -6.32 -11.78
C LEU A 79 -6.56 -4.83 -12.16
N ALA A 80 -6.43 -4.51 -13.45
CA ALA A 80 -6.59 -3.14 -13.93
C ALA A 80 -7.99 -2.58 -13.66
N LEU A 81 -9.04 -3.37 -13.88
CA LEU A 81 -10.43 -2.99 -13.58
C LEU A 81 -10.66 -2.78 -12.07
N ASN A 82 -10.06 -3.60 -11.23
CA ASN A 82 -10.08 -3.42 -9.78
C ASN A 82 -9.49 -2.05 -9.39
N TYR A 83 -8.31 -1.72 -9.91
CA TYR A 83 -7.65 -0.43 -9.64
C TYR A 83 -8.47 0.77 -10.15
N LEU A 84 -8.95 0.69 -11.37
CA LEU A 84 -9.78 1.75 -11.96
C LEU A 84 -11.12 1.91 -11.22
N SER A 85 -11.73 0.81 -10.78
CA SER A 85 -12.97 0.87 -10.00
C SER A 85 -12.78 1.59 -8.67
N PHE A 86 -11.63 1.41 -8.00
CA PHE A 86 -11.30 2.16 -6.79
C PHE A 86 -11.16 3.67 -7.06
N VAL A 87 -10.45 4.04 -8.13
CA VAL A 87 -10.27 5.44 -8.52
C VAL A 87 -11.62 6.10 -8.81
N ILE A 88 -12.44 5.47 -9.68
CA ILE A 88 -13.74 6.00 -10.08
C ILE A 88 -14.67 6.11 -8.86
N SER A 89 -14.78 5.05 -8.08
CA SER A 89 -15.63 5.04 -6.88
C SER A 89 -15.13 6.04 -5.84
N GLY A 90 -13.83 6.17 -5.66
CA GLY A 90 -13.23 7.14 -4.76
C GLY A 90 -13.57 8.58 -5.14
N VAL A 91 -13.45 8.92 -6.42
CA VAL A 91 -13.80 10.26 -6.90
C VAL A 91 -15.30 10.55 -6.77
N LEU A 92 -16.16 9.57 -7.07
CA LEU A 92 -17.62 9.76 -7.08
C LEU A 92 -18.22 9.74 -5.66
N PHE A 93 -17.84 8.79 -4.82
CA PHE A 93 -18.54 8.54 -3.55
C PHE A 93 -17.87 9.18 -2.34
N SER A 94 -16.52 9.36 -2.34
CA SER A 94 -15.85 9.88 -1.15
C SER A 94 -16.24 11.30 -0.76
N PRO A 95 -16.50 12.26 -1.69
CA PRO A 95 -16.97 13.60 -1.31
C PRO A 95 -18.31 13.57 -0.57
N TRP A 96 -19.21 12.67 -0.98
CA TRP A 96 -20.51 12.51 -0.35
C TRP A 96 -20.38 11.81 1.01
N MET A 97 -19.64 10.69 1.10
CA MET A 97 -19.45 9.94 2.34
C MET A 97 -18.77 10.77 3.42
N LEU A 98 -17.83 11.61 3.03
CA LEU A 98 -17.04 12.46 3.94
C LEU A 98 -17.59 13.89 4.01
N ARG A 99 -18.84 14.12 3.58
CA ARG A 99 -19.47 15.44 3.63
C ARG A 99 -19.54 15.94 5.08
N GLY A 100 -19.22 17.22 5.28
CA GLY A 100 -19.21 17.85 6.60
C GLY A 100 -18.01 17.49 7.48
N LYS A 101 -17.22 16.48 7.13
CA LYS A 101 -15.99 16.15 7.84
C LYS A 101 -14.84 17.06 7.41
N LYS A 102 -14.02 17.49 8.37
CA LYS A 102 -12.81 18.26 8.15
C LYS A 102 -11.60 17.47 8.58
N PHE A 103 -10.57 17.48 7.75
CA PHE A 103 -9.30 16.81 8.00
C PHE A 103 -8.15 17.81 7.95
N ASP A 104 -7.14 17.63 8.79
CA ASP A 104 -5.92 18.40 8.78
C ASP A 104 -4.92 17.90 7.74
N VAL A 105 -5.01 16.60 7.41
CA VAL A 105 -4.19 15.95 6.40
C VAL A 105 -4.90 14.72 5.82
N ILE A 106 -4.65 14.46 4.53
CA ILE A 106 -4.99 13.21 3.86
C ILE A 106 -3.70 12.40 3.67
N PHE A 107 -3.60 11.26 4.33
CA PHE A 107 -2.44 10.38 4.28
C PHE A 107 -2.73 9.19 3.37
N VAL A 108 -1.96 9.05 2.28
CA VAL A 108 -2.13 7.98 1.30
C VAL A 108 -1.07 6.91 1.51
N TYR A 109 -1.50 5.66 1.72
CA TYR A 109 -0.59 4.52 1.77
C TYR A 109 -0.34 3.99 0.36
N GLY A 110 0.74 4.44 -0.24
CA GLY A 110 1.08 4.23 -1.65
C GLY A 110 1.70 2.88 -1.99
N ASN A 111 1.08 1.77 -1.53
CA ASN A 111 1.37 0.45 -2.07
C ASN A 111 0.78 0.28 -3.48
N SER A 112 0.98 -0.86 -4.13
CA SER A 112 0.34 -1.14 -5.43
C SER A 112 -1.19 -1.31 -5.28
N PRO A 113 -2.00 -0.51 -6.00
CA PRO A 113 -1.61 0.44 -7.03
C PRO A 113 -1.40 1.86 -6.51
N ILE A 114 -0.45 2.59 -7.06
CA ILE A 114 -0.27 4.02 -6.73
C ILE A 114 -1.47 4.89 -7.15
N LEU A 115 -2.30 4.39 -8.07
CA LEU A 115 -3.51 5.07 -8.57
C LEU A 115 -4.49 5.44 -7.46
N GLN A 116 -4.43 4.80 -6.31
CA GLN A 116 -5.24 5.11 -5.14
C GLN A 116 -4.98 6.53 -4.58
N ALA A 117 -3.89 7.19 -4.98
CA ALA A 117 -3.64 8.58 -4.66
C ALA A 117 -4.56 9.56 -5.42
N ILE A 118 -5.10 9.17 -6.57
CA ILE A 118 -5.96 10.06 -7.40
C ILE A 118 -7.21 10.52 -6.64
N PRO A 119 -8.04 9.65 -6.04
CA PRO A 119 -9.17 10.10 -5.24
C PRO A 119 -8.75 10.92 -4.02
N ALA A 120 -7.59 10.66 -3.43
CA ALA A 120 -7.05 11.45 -2.33
C ALA A 120 -6.69 12.87 -2.77
N ILE A 121 -6.02 13.03 -3.92
CA ILE A 121 -5.70 14.33 -4.52
C ILE A 121 -7.00 15.10 -4.81
N PHE A 122 -7.99 14.43 -5.41
CA PHE A 122 -9.28 15.03 -5.70
C PHE A 122 -10.00 15.53 -4.42
N LEU A 123 -9.99 14.71 -3.36
CA LEU A 123 -10.50 15.12 -2.04
C LEU A 123 -9.71 16.29 -1.45
N GLY A 124 -8.39 16.27 -1.57
CA GLY A 124 -7.51 17.35 -1.12
C GLY A 124 -7.89 18.69 -1.75
N TRP A 125 -8.15 18.71 -3.05
CA TRP A 125 -8.61 19.89 -3.77
C TRP A 125 -9.98 20.39 -3.27
N ILE A 126 -10.96 19.49 -3.14
CA ILE A 126 -12.31 19.84 -2.68
C ILE A 126 -12.31 20.36 -1.24
N LYS A 127 -11.55 19.68 -0.38
CA LYS A 127 -11.52 19.98 1.06
C LYS A 127 -10.47 21.01 1.45
N ARG A 128 -9.60 21.42 0.53
CA ARG A 128 -8.44 22.27 0.76
C ARG A 128 -7.54 21.70 1.87
N THR A 129 -7.31 20.42 1.79
CA THR A 129 -6.56 19.64 2.79
C THR A 129 -5.28 19.10 2.15
N PRO A 130 -4.11 19.28 2.78
CA PRO A 130 -2.85 18.77 2.23
C PRO A 130 -2.87 17.26 2.12
N VAL A 131 -2.22 16.75 1.06
CA VAL A 131 -2.11 15.33 0.74
C VAL A 131 -0.68 14.88 0.90
N VAL A 132 -0.46 13.86 1.73
CA VAL A 132 0.82 13.20 1.95
C VAL A 132 0.76 11.82 1.35
N LEU A 133 1.69 11.48 0.46
CA LEU A 133 1.77 10.16 -0.15
C LEU A 133 3.00 9.41 0.38
N TRP A 134 2.77 8.28 1.05
CA TRP A 134 3.83 7.38 1.48
C TRP A 134 4.08 6.31 0.42
N VAL A 135 5.11 6.50 -0.39
CA VAL A 135 5.48 5.63 -1.51
C VAL A 135 6.08 4.33 -0.99
N GLN A 136 5.41 3.21 -1.26
CA GLN A 136 5.85 1.88 -0.90
C GLN A 136 6.47 1.13 -2.08
N ASP A 137 5.96 1.36 -3.29
CA ASP A 137 6.40 0.72 -4.52
C ASP A 137 6.81 1.77 -5.56
N LEU A 138 7.96 1.55 -6.19
CA LEU A 138 8.43 2.39 -7.30
C LEU A 138 7.74 1.98 -8.61
N TRP A 139 6.83 2.81 -9.09
CA TRP A 139 6.22 2.68 -10.40
C TRP A 139 6.85 3.68 -11.38
N PRO A 140 7.10 3.30 -12.65
CA PRO A 140 6.75 2.04 -13.34
C PRO A 140 7.77 0.90 -13.16
N GLU A 141 8.88 1.11 -12.45
CA GLU A 141 10.02 0.20 -12.37
C GLU A 141 9.59 -1.19 -11.85
N SER A 142 8.80 -1.24 -10.79
CA SER A 142 8.31 -2.51 -10.21
C SER A 142 7.40 -3.29 -11.17
N LEU A 143 6.62 -2.59 -12.01
CA LEU A 143 5.78 -3.24 -13.02
C LEU A 143 6.59 -3.84 -14.15
N HIS A 144 7.71 -3.21 -14.51
CA HIS A 144 8.64 -3.74 -15.50
C HIS A 144 9.41 -4.93 -14.94
N ALA A 145 9.95 -4.82 -13.73
CA ALA A 145 10.74 -5.85 -13.08
C ALA A 145 9.93 -7.15 -12.83
N THR A 146 8.66 -7.02 -12.46
CA THR A 146 7.75 -8.17 -12.27
C THR A 146 7.21 -8.75 -13.57
N GLY A 147 7.48 -8.12 -14.72
CA GLY A 147 7.00 -8.56 -16.03
C GLY A 147 5.49 -8.38 -16.26
N TYR A 148 4.78 -7.68 -15.36
CA TYR A 148 3.35 -7.42 -15.53
C TYR A 148 3.02 -6.58 -16.76
N ILE A 149 3.89 -5.60 -17.09
CA ILE A 149 3.74 -4.76 -18.27
C ILE A 149 5.03 -4.79 -19.08
N LYS A 150 4.95 -5.38 -20.28
CA LYS A 150 6.06 -5.43 -21.24
C LYS A 150 5.97 -4.34 -22.33
N ASN A 151 4.78 -3.78 -22.53
CA ASN A 151 4.53 -2.79 -23.57
C ASN A 151 5.12 -1.43 -23.16
N LYS A 152 6.06 -0.92 -23.96
CA LYS A 152 6.75 0.36 -23.72
C LYS A 152 5.82 1.58 -23.69
N LEU A 153 4.74 1.58 -24.49
CA LEU A 153 3.75 2.67 -24.49
C LEU A 153 2.93 2.67 -23.18
N ALA A 154 2.53 1.48 -22.71
CA ALA A 154 1.84 1.34 -21.44
C ALA A 154 2.73 1.79 -20.26
N LEU A 155 4.02 1.44 -20.25
CA LEU A 155 4.97 1.91 -19.24
C LEU A 155 5.15 3.45 -19.29
N LYS A 156 5.19 4.07 -20.49
CA LYS A 156 5.22 5.53 -20.62
C LYS A 156 3.96 6.19 -20.06
N LEU A 157 2.79 5.61 -20.30
CA LEU A 157 1.52 6.10 -19.74
C LEU A 157 1.53 6.02 -18.22
N VAL A 158 1.97 4.88 -17.66
CA VAL A 158 2.11 4.72 -16.21
C VAL A 158 3.09 5.76 -15.65
N ALA A 159 4.25 5.96 -16.27
CA ALA A 159 5.21 6.96 -15.84
C ALA A 159 4.62 8.39 -15.87
N TYR A 160 3.77 8.71 -16.86
CA TYR A 160 3.06 9.99 -16.90
C TYR A 160 2.10 10.15 -15.74
N ILE A 161 1.33 9.10 -15.42
CA ILE A 161 0.39 9.09 -14.29
C ILE A 161 1.15 9.23 -12.96
N VAL A 162 2.26 8.53 -12.79
CA VAL A 162 3.10 8.64 -11.59
C VAL A 162 3.62 10.06 -11.41
N ARG A 163 4.14 10.68 -12.49
CA ARG A 163 4.56 12.08 -12.45
C ARG A 163 3.41 13.02 -12.10
N PHE A 164 2.23 12.79 -12.65
CA PHE A 164 1.04 13.55 -12.29
C PHE A 164 0.76 13.44 -10.80
N ILE A 165 0.71 12.23 -10.25
CA ILE A 165 0.44 11.98 -8.82
C ILE A 165 1.48 12.67 -7.96
N TYR A 166 2.79 12.46 -8.22
CA TYR A 166 3.86 13.01 -7.40
C TYR A 166 3.87 14.55 -7.39
N ARG A 167 3.46 15.18 -8.47
CA ARG A 167 3.39 16.65 -8.60
C ARG A 167 2.15 17.29 -8.01
N HIS A 168 1.13 16.49 -7.64
CA HIS A 168 -0.14 16.97 -7.12
C HIS A 168 -0.41 16.55 -5.68
N VAL A 169 0.60 16.06 -4.99
CA VAL A 169 0.60 15.88 -3.54
C VAL A 169 1.51 16.93 -2.89
N ASP A 170 1.31 17.21 -1.62
CA ASP A 170 2.05 18.25 -0.89
C ASP A 170 3.35 17.73 -0.28
N LEU A 171 3.44 16.43 -0.04
CA LEU A 171 4.62 15.77 0.50
C LEU A 171 4.68 14.32 0.04
N LEU A 172 5.87 13.89 -0.37
CA LEU A 172 6.21 12.50 -0.65
C LEU A 172 7.06 11.95 0.50
N LEU A 173 6.63 10.82 1.04
CA LEU A 173 7.39 10.05 2.01
C LEU A 173 7.89 8.78 1.32
N VAL A 174 9.15 8.43 1.53
CA VAL A 174 9.77 7.23 0.92
C VAL A 174 10.31 6.31 2.00
N GLN A 175 10.08 5.02 1.84
CA GLN A 175 10.45 4.00 2.83
C GLN A 175 11.96 3.69 2.88
N SER A 176 12.72 4.10 1.87
CA SER A 176 14.16 3.88 1.76
C SER A 176 14.84 5.12 1.22
N GLU A 177 16.01 5.45 1.74
CA GLU A 177 16.84 6.55 1.23
C GLU A 177 17.19 6.37 -0.25
N ALA A 178 17.37 5.11 -0.69
CA ALA A 178 17.60 4.79 -2.09
C ALA A 178 16.45 5.22 -3.03
N PHE A 179 15.23 5.39 -2.50
CA PHE A 179 14.09 5.86 -3.28
C PHE A 179 14.14 7.36 -3.57
N ILE A 180 14.83 8.15 -2.74
CA ILE A 180 14.90 9.62 -2.89
C ILE A 180 15.38 9.99 -4.29
N GLY A 181 16.54 9.46 -4.69
CA GLY A 181 17.13 9.75 -6.00
C GLY A 181 16.30 9.29 -7.22
N LEU A 182 15.34 8.37 -7.01
CA LEU A 182 14.44 7.88 -8.05
C LEU A 182 13.11 8.65 -8.09
N VAL A 183 12.66 9.14 -6.95
CA VAL A 183 11.37 9.84 -6.80
C VAL A 183 11.50 11.34 -7.10
N GLU A 184 12.53 12.02 -6.59
CA GLU A 184 12.75 13.46 -6.79
C GLU A 184 12.69 13.93 -8.26
N PRO A 185 13.31 13.25 -9.23
CA PRO A 185 13.24 13.67 -10.64
C PRO A 185 11.81 13.65 -11.21
N LEU A 186 10.92 12.85 -10.63
CA LEU A 186 9.52 12.75 -11.04
C LEU A 186 8.62 13.73 -10.28
N ALA A 187 9.03 14.12 -9.07
CA ALA A 187 8.26 14.94 -8.12
C ALA A 187 8.25 16.44 -8.47
N SER A 188 9.21 16.92 -9.27
CA SER A 188 9.39 18.36 -9.54
C SER A 188 9.67 19.14 -8.26
N ASN A 189 8.74 19.99 -7.80
CA ASN A 189 8.86 20.83 -6.62
C ASN A 189 8.27 20.20 -5.34
N THR A 190 7.64 19.03 -5.45
CA THR A 190 7.07 18.35 -4.27
C THR A 190 8.20 17.82 -3.38
N PRO A 191 8.25 18.21 -2.09
CA PRO A 191 9.30 17.75 -1.20
C PRO A 191 9.24 16.23 -0.99
N VAL A 192 10.41 15.59 -0.92
CA VAL A 192 10.57 14.17 -0.66
C VAL A 192 11.29 14.00 0.67
N LYS A 193 10.76 13.16 1.56
CA LYS A 193 11.36 12.87 2.87
C LYS A 193 11.44 11.38 3.11
N TYR A 194 12.51 10.97 3.76
CA TYR A 194 12.67 9.60 4.24
C TYR A 194 11.73 9.34 5.42
N TYR A 195 10.93 8.29 5.31
CA TYR A 195 10.04 7.78 6.34
C TYR A 195 9.97 6.25 6.24
N PRO A 196 10.80 5.54 7.02
CA PRO A 196 10.94 4.09 6.91
C PRO A 196 9.68 3.35 7.37
N ASN A 197 9.54 2.12 6.90
CA ASN A 197 8.57 1.21 7.45
C ASN A 197 8.92 0.87 8.91
N SER A 198 7.93 0.98 9.79
CA SER A 198 8.06 0.56 11.19
C SER A 198 7.78 -0.94 11.32
N VAL A 199 8.26 -1.51 12.40
CA VAL A 199 7.96 -2.88 12.83
C VAL A 199 7.15 -2.78 14.12
N ASP A 200 6.18 -3.67 14.29
CA ASP A 200 5.44 -3.79 15.53
C ASP A 200 6.37 -4.23 16.67
N GLU A 201 6.15 -3.72 17.89
CA GLU A 201 6.96 -4.05 19.07
C GLU A 201 6.94 -5.55 19.40
N SER A 202 5.92 -6.28 18.98
CA SER A 202 5.86 -7.75 19.11
C SER A 202 6.98 -8.47 18.36
N PHE A 203 7.56 -7.84 17.32
CA PHE A 203 8.72 -8.32 16.59
C PHE A 203 10.06 -7.80 17.20
N SER A 204 10.02 -7.02 18.27
CA SER A 204 11.26 -6.66 18.97
C SER A 204 11.93 -7.94 19.47
N VAL A 205 13.27 -7.97 19.37
CA VAL A 205 14.06 -9.13 19.77
C VAL A 205 13.77 -9.44 21.25
N ARG A 206 12.80 -10.32 21.51
CA ARG A 206 12.76 -11.00 22.80
C ARG A 206 13.94 -11.92 22.81
N THR A 207 14.81 -11.75 23.78
CA THR A 207 15.81 -12.76 24.11
C THR A 207 15.01 -14.04 24.41
N VAL A 208 14.90 -14.93 23.42
CA VAL A 208 14.24 -16.22 23.61
C VAL A 208 15.15 -16.99 24.55
N VAL A 209 14.75 -17.05 25.83
CA VAL A 209 15.37 -17.95 26.80
C VAL A 209 14.85 -19.34 26.44
N GLY A 210 15.63 -20.06 25.65
CA GLY A 210 15.32 -21.41 25.15
C GLY A 210 15.42 -21.47 23.63
N ASP A 211 16.20 -22.42 23.16
CA ASP A 211 16.39 -22.69 21.74
C ASP A 211 15.08 -23.28 21.16
N PRO A 212 14.28 -22.56 20.39
CA PRO A 212 13.12 -23.16 19.77
C PRO A 212 13.65 -24.16 18.73
N LYS A 213 13.61 -25.44 19.04
CA LYS A 213 13.92 -26.50 18.07
C LYS A 213 12.92 -26.35 16.92
N VAL A 214 13.32 -25.64 15.88
CA VAL A 214 12.56 -25.60 14.64
C VAL A 214 12.72 -26.96 13.97
N THR A 215 11.61 -27.69 13.87
CA THR A 215 11.60 -29.01 13.27
C THR A 215 12.15 -28.93 11.84
N GLY A 216 13.22 -29.66 11.56
CA GLY A 216 13.85 -29.72 10.23
C GLY A 216 15.08 -28.83 10.05
N LEU A 217 15.48 -28.04 11.03
CA LEU A 217 16.80 -27.41 11.06
C LEU A 217 17.78 -28.37 11.74
N THR A 218 18.89 -28.68 11.06
CA THR A 218 20.02 -29.42 11.61
C THR A 218 20.98 -28.46 12.30
N ASP A 219 21.82 -28.97 13.21
CA ASP A 219 22.93 -28.20 13.79
C ASP A 219 23.84 -27.70 12.65
N GLY A 220 24.04 -26.38 12.59
CA GLY A 220 24.86 -25.73 11.57
C GLY A 220 24.39 -24.31 11.21
N PHE A 221 25.03 -23.74 10.21
CA PHE A 221 24.67 -22.44 9.70
C PHE A 221 23.46 -22.55 8.77
N SER A 222 22.35 -21.92 9.15
CA SER A 222 21.10 -21.94 8.39
C SER A 222 20.82 -20.58 7.78
N VAL A 223 20.50 -20.56 6.48
CA VAL A 223 19.98 -19.38 5.77
C VAL A 223 18.49 -19.58 5.52
N MET A 224 17.66 -18.68 6.05
CA MET A 224 16.23 -18.76 5.91
C MET A 224 15.71 -17.59 5.05
N PHE A 225 14.89 -17.90 4.05
CA PHE A 225 14.10 -16.93 3.32
C PHE A 225 12.65 -17.01 3.84
N ALA A 226 12.13 -15.87 4.29
CA ALA A 226 10.76 -15.73 4.75
C ALA A 226 10.05 -14.66 3.91
N GLY A 227 9.06 -15.05 3.11
CA GLY A 227 8.31 -14.12 2.24
C GLY A 227 7.57 -14.86 1.13
N ASN A 228 6.95 -14.09 0.23
CA ASN A 228 6.31 -14.67 -0.96
C ASN A 228 7.37 -15.22 -1.91
N ILE A 229 7.11 -16.41 -2.47
CA ILE A 229 7.93 -17.00 -3.52
C ILE A 229 7.36 -16.56 -4.87
N GLY A 230 8.04 -15.64 -5.52
CA GLY A 230 7.63 -15.09 -6.83
C GLY A 230 8.83 -14.62 -7.63
N SER A 231 8.61 -14.31 -8.91
CA SER A 231 9.66 -13.88 -9.83
C SER A 231 10.42 -12.63 -9.38
N ALA A 232 9.77 -11.73 -8.64
CA ALA A 232 10.39 -10.52 -8.12
C ALA A 232 11.38 -10.79 -6.97
N GLN A 233 11.25 -11.91 -6.28
CA GLN A 233 12.11 -12.31 -5.17
C GLN A 233 13.33 -13.11 -5.62
N ALA A 234 13.35 -13.56 -6.88
CA ALA A 234 14.46 -14.32 -7.49
C ALA A 234 15.00 -15.45 -6.60
N VAL A 235 14.12 -16.25 -6.01
CA VAL A 235 14.50 -17.29 -5.04
C VAL A 235 15.42 -18.33 -5.66
N GLU A 236 15.34 -18.51 -6.99
CA GLU A 236 16.26 -19.32 -7.78
C GLU A 236 17.72 -18.93 -7.58
N VAL A 237 18.03 -17.65 -7.42
CA VAL A 237 19.41 -17.16 -7.16
C VAL A 237 19.93 -17.69 -5.82
N ILE A 238 19.05 -17.79 -4.82
CA ILE A 238 19.41 -18.38 -3.51
C ILE A 238 19.73 -19.86 -3.65
N MET A 239 18.94 -20.56 -4.45
CA MET A 239 19.14 -22.00 -4.71
C MET A 239 20.43 -22.26 -5.50
N ASP A 240 20.72 -21.43 -6.51
CA ASP A 240 21.97 -21.52 -7.29
C ASP A 240 23.19 -21.23 -6.41
N ALA A 241 23.12 -20.18 -5.56
CA ALA A 241 24.19 -19.89 -4.60
C ALA A 241 24.41 -21.03 -3.61
N ALA A 242 23.34 -21.64 -3.08
CA ALA A 242 23.43 -22.80 -2.20
C ALA A 242 24.08 -24.02 -2.90
N THR A 243 23.86 -24.18 -4.19
CA THR A 243 24.48 -25.25 -4.97
C THR A 243 25.98 -25.04 -5.11
N LEU A 244 26.41 -23.80 -5.38
CA LEU A 244 27.84 -23.44 -5.47
C LEU A 244 28.60 -23.57 -4.14
N LEU A 245 27.89 -23.46 -3.02
CA LEU A 245 28.49 -23.57 -1.68
C LEU A 245 28.62 -25.02 -1.18
N LYS A 246 28.13 -26.02 -1.95
CA LYS A 246 28.27 -27.45 -1.66
C LYS A 246 29.59 -28.05 -2.16
N GLU A 247 30.30 -27.35 -3.02
CA GLU A 247 31.62 -27.69 -3.53
C GLU A 247 32.73 -27.12 -2.61
#